data_f0224bb5fe41a1d976ec26a8bf95ff44
#
_entry.id   f0224bb5fe41a1d976ec26a8bf95ff44
#
_cell.length_a   1.000
_cell.length_b   1.000
_cell.length_c   1.000
_cell.angle_alpha   90.00
_cell.angle_beta   90.00
_cell.angle_gamma   90.00
#
_symmetry.space_group_name_H-M   'P 1'
#
loop_
_entity.id
_entity.type
_entity.pdbx_description
1 polymer ?
#
loop_
_entity_poly.entity_id
_entity_poly.type
_entity_poly.pdbx_seq_one_letter_code
_entity_poly.pdbx_strand_id
1 'polypeptide(L)' 'MKELVKLVVFVPEENADVVRNALGEAGAGRIGEYSFCSYSIKGVGRFKPSDNANPHIGSAGKLEEVNEERIE' A
#
# COMPACT_ATOMS: atom_id res chain seq x y z
N MET A 1 8.10 21.17 18.80
CA MET A 1 8.27 19.71 18.71
C MET A 1 7.48 19.18 17.52
N LYS A 2 8.09 18.33 16.75
CA LYS A 2 7.41 17.72 15.59
C LYS A 2 6.67 16.46 16.02
N GLU A 3 5.45 16.34 15.55
CA GLU A 3 4.71 15.11 15.72
C GLU A 3 5.18 14.07 14.71
N LEU A 4 5.27 12.84 15.15
CA LEU A 4 5.58 11.72 14.27
C LEU A 4 4.30 10.93 14.03
N VAL A 5 4.10 10.55 12.79
CA VAL A 5 2.96 9.72 12.41
C VAL A 5 3.49 8.47 11.71
N LYS A 6 2.72 7.41 11.82
CA LYS A 6 3.03 6.18 11.11
C LYS A 6 2.13 6.11 9.89
N LEU A 7 2.74 6.06 8.72
CA LEU A 7 2.01 5.91 7.47
C LEU A 7 2.00 4.44 7.09
N VAL A 8 0.83 3.92 6.83
CA VAL A 8 0.66 2.53 6.38
C VAL A 8 -0.15 2.55 5.09
N VAL A 9 0.36 1.88 4.07
CA VAL A 9 -0.38 1.73 2.82
C VAL A 9 -0.39 0.27 2.40
N PHE A 10 -1.48 -0.11 1.75
CA PHE A 10 -1.63 -1.43 1.14
C PHE A 10 -1.66 -1.22 -0.37
N VAL A 11 -0.84 -1.94 -1.09
CA VAL A 11 -0.68 -1.71 -2.52
C VAL A 11 -0.51 -3.05 -3.23
N PRO A 12 -1.09 -3.21 -4.44
CA PRO A 12 -0.82 -4.40 -5.23
C PRO A 12 0.69 -4.62 -5.38
N GLU A 13 1.12 -5.86 -5.27
CA GLU A 13 2.54 -6.20 -5.25
C GLU A 13 3.30 -5.61 -6.43
N GLU A 14 2.70 -5.60 -7.60
CA GLU A 14 3.33 -5.08 -8.83
C GLU A 14 3.58 -3.57 -8.79
N ASN A 15 2.89 -2.84 -7.91
CA ASN A 15 3.03 -1.39 -7.77
C ASN A 15 3.84 -0.99 -6.55
N ALA A 16 4.33 -1.96 -5.76
CA ALA A 16 4.96 -1.66 -4.48
C ALA A 16 6.20 -0.80 -4.61
N ASP A 17 7.08 -1.09 -5.58
CA ASP A 17 8.30 -0.30 -5.76
C ASP A 17 8.01 1.15 -6.13
N VAL A 18 7.04 1.35 -7.01
CA VAL A 18 6.64 2.71 -7.43
C VAL A 18 6.11 3.50 -6.24
N VAL A 19 5.28 2.85 -5.42
CA VAL A 19 4.70 3.51 -4.24
C VAL A 19 5.76 3.81 -3.20
N ARG A 20 6.66 2.86 -2.89
CA ARG A 20 7.76 3.09 -1.96
C ARG A 20 8.61 4.27 -2.39
N ASN A 21 8.95 4.32 -3.66
CA ASN A 21 9.77 5.39 -4.19
C ASN A 21 9.06 6.74 -4.11
N ALA A 22 7.79 6.78 -4.45
CA ALA A 22 7.00 8.00 -4.37
C ALA A 22 6.91 8.53 -2.94
N LEU A 23 6.71 7.63 -1.97
CA LEU A 23 6.68 8.01 -0.56
C LEU A 23 8.03 8.60 -0.11
N GLY A 24 9.13 7.96 -0.48
CA GLY A 24 10.46 8.45 -0.14
C GLY A 24 10.74 9.81 -0.77
N GLU A 25 10.38 9.98 -2.03
CA GLU A 25 10.54 11.27 -2.74
C GLU A 25 9.74 12.37 -2.06
N ALA A 26 8.57 12.05 -1.52
CA ALA A 26 7.73 13.01 -0.82
C ALA A 26 8.24 13.34 0.59
N GLY A 27 9.28 12.66 1.05
CA GLY A 27 9.89 12.91 2.35
C GLY A 27 9.50 11.94 3.45
N ALA A 28 8.71 10.92 3.17
CA ALA A 28 8.40 9.90 4.16
C ALA A 28 9.63 9.03 4.43
N GLY A 29 9.73 8.50 5.64
CA GLY A 29 10.80 7.59 6.00
C GLY A 29 12.14 8.25 6.31
N ARG A 30 12.13 9.49 6.73
CA ARG A 30 13.36 10.16 7.18
C ARG A 30 13.58 9.92 8.65
N ILE A 31 14.71 9.31 8.98
CA ILE A 31 15.10 9.05 10.36
C ILE A 31 16.57 9.44 10.50
N GLY A 32 16.84 10.55 11.20
CA GLY A 32 18.20 11.07 11.36
C GLY A 32 18.83 11.34 9.99
N GLU A 33 19.94 10.68 9.72
CA GLU A 33 20.67 10.82 8.45
C GLU A 33 20.18 9.86 7.38
N TYR A 34 19.17 9.05 7.67
CA TYR A 34 18.63 8.09 6.70
C TYR A 34 17.37 8.63 6.04
N SER A 35 17.19 8.26 4.78
CA SER A 35 15.99 8.59 4.04
C SER A 35 15.45 7.32 3.38
N PHE A 36 14.23 7.39 2.87
CA PHE A 36 13.57 6.26 2.21
C PHE A 36 13.43 5.03 3.11
N CYS A 37 13.42 5.22 4.42
CA CYS A 37 13.24 4.10 5.34
C CYS A 37 11.83 3.55 5.22
N SER A 38 11.72 2.25 5.08
CA SER A 38 10.42 1.59 5.01
C SER A 38 10.54 0.15 5.45
N TYR A 39 9.39 -0.43 5.76
CA TYR A 39 9.28 -1.85 6.07
C TYR A 39 8.09 -2.39 5.31
N SER A 40 8.26 -3.52 4.64
CA SER A 40 7.19 -4.08 3.81
C SER A 40 6.94 -5.53 4.19
N ILE A 41 5.66 -5.90 4.18
CA ILE A 41 5.23 -7.27 4.41
C ILE A 41 4.33 -7.66 3.24
N LYS A 42 4.61 -8.82 2.66
CA LYS A 42 3.75 -9.37 1.60
C LYS A 42 2.57 -10.07 2.22
N GLY A 43 1.41 -9.88 1.62
CA GLY A 43 0.19 -10.50 2.09
C GLY A 43 -0.83 -10.63 0.98
N VAL A 44 -2.03 -11.02 1.37
CA VAL A 44 -3.13 -11.22 0.44
C VAL A 44 -4.29 -10.35 0.88
N GLY A 45 -4.68 -9.42 0.02
CA GLY A 45 -5.86 -8.61 0.23
C GLY A 45 -7.08 -9.32 -0.35
N ARG A 46 -8.23 -9.15 0.29
CA ARG A 46 -9.47 -9.76 -0.17
C ARG A 46 -10.55 -8.71 -0.23
N PHE A 47 -11.39 -8.83 -1.23
CA PHE A 47 -12.51 -7.92 -1.38
C PHE A 47 -13.62 -8.60 -2.18
N LYS A 48 -14.84 -8.09 -1.98
CA LYS A 48 -16.01 -8.58 -2.70
C LYS A 48 -16.81 -7.37 -3.17
N PRO A 49 -16.70 -7.01 -4.45
CA PRO A 49 -17.49 -5.88 -4.96
C PRO A 49 -18.99 -6.20 -4.86
N SER A 50 -19.78 -5.19 -4.53
CA SER A 50 -21.24 -5.35 -4.55
C SER A 50 -21.73 -5.43 -6.00
N ASP A 51 -22.98 -5.83 -6.17
CA ASP A 51 -23.58 -5.94 -7.51
C ASP A 51 -23.59 -4.60 -8.25
N ASN A 52 -23.57 -3.50 -7.52
CA ASN A 52 -23.58 -2.16 -8.10
C ASN A 52 -22.19 -1.57 -8.29
N ALA A 53 -21.14 -2.28 -7.86
CA ALA A 53 -19.78 -1.79 -7.98
C ALA A 53 -19.28 -1.92 -9.41
N ASN A 54 -18.37 -1.03 -9.78
CA ASN A 54 -17.67 -1.10 -11.06
C ASN A 54 -16.19 -1.34 -10.75
N PRO A 55 -15.81 -2.58 -10.41
CA PRO A 55 -14.46 -2.84 -9.90
C PRO A 55 -13.39 -2.76 -10.97
N HIS A 56 -12.25 -2.21 -10.57
CA HIS A 56 -11.05 -2.20 -11.40
C HIS A 56 -10.44 -3.60 -11.47
N ILE A 57 -10.48 -4.32 -10.35
CA ILE A 57 -10.00 -5.69 -10.25
C ILE A 57 -11.16 -6.55 -9.75
N GLY A 58 -11.34 -7.71 -10.36
CA GLY A 58 -12.36 -8.64 -9.95
C GLY A 58 -13.71 -8.38 -10.62
N SER A 59 -14.74 -9.03 -10.12
CA SER A 59 -16.10 -8.98 -10.65
C SER A 59 -17.09 -8.68 -9.54
N ALA A 60 -18.18 -8.01 -9.89
CA ALA A 60 -19.24 -7.72 -8.95
C ALA A 60 -19.79 -9.01 -8.32
N GLY A 61 -19.99 -8.99 -7.00
CA GLY A 61 -20.56 -10.12 -6.26
C GLY A 61 -19.62 -11.30 -6.04
N LYS A 62 -18.38 -11.22 -6.50
CA LYS A 62 -17.42 -12.32 -6.38
C LYS A 62 -16.28 -11.95 -5.43
N LEU A 63 -15.95 -12.84 -4.52
CA LEU A 63 -14.81 -12.67 -3.62
C LEU A 63 -13.52 -12.85 -4.42
N GLU A 64 -12.65 -11.85 -4.33
CA GLU A 64 -11.37 -11.85 -5.02
C GLU A 64 -10.22 -11.74 -4.04
N GLU A 65 -9.05 -12.19 -4.47
CA GLU A 65 -7.80 -12.07 -3.73
C GLU A 65 -6.77 -11.35 -4.59
N VAL A 66 -5.99 -10.49 -3.96
CA VAL A 66 -4.92 -9.75 -4.63
C VAL A 66 -3.67 -9.85 -3.77
N ASN A 67 -2.55 -10.20 -4.41
CA ASN A 67 -1.27 -10.16 -3.74
C ASN A 67 -0.88 -8.70 -3.51
N GLU A 68 -0.65 -8.36 -2.25
CA GLU A 68 -0.37 -7.00 -1.86
C GLU A 68 0.84 -6.92 -0.95
N GLU A 69 1.41 -5.72 -0.86
CA GLU A 69 2.39 -5.41 0.19
C GLU A 69 1.81 -4.35 1.10
N ARG A 70 2.03 -4.55 2.39
CA ARG A 70 1.80 -3.54 3.40
C ARG A 70 3.12 -2.82 3.59
N ILE A 71 3.12 -1.52 3.33
CA ILE A 71 4.31 -0.68 3.45
C ILE A 71 4.12 0.28 4.62
N GLU A 72 5.11 0.36 5.49
CA GLU A 72 5.10 1.31 6.60
C GLU A 72 6.44 2.01 6.81
#